data_05f1713326c1d6a9e8536b6bded1b02a
#
_entry.id   05f1713326c1d6a9e8536b6bded1b02a
#
_cell.length_a   1.000
_cell.length_b   1.000
_cell.length_c   1.000
_cell.angle_alpha   90.00
_cell.angle_beta   90.00
_cell.angle_gamma   90.00
#
_symmetry.space_group_name_H-M   'P 1'
#
loop_
_entity.id
_entity.type
_entity.pdbx_description
1 polymer ?
#
loop_
_entity_poly.entity_id
_entity_poly.type
_entity_poly.pdbx_seq_one_letter_code
_entity_poly.pdbx_strand_id
1 'polypeptide(L)'
;MRADAGLKANSSGYTRRELLGASAGVVSLVVIGCAGKLPPAHEVQADGGEVAIALADAPELAQPGGVMTLAVAGVKKPVLVVRDGDAYEALLLKCTHMGCTPGWNATERSLDCPCHGSRFDAHGAVLKGPAKAPLEKFAVTSDGSTLRFRVA
;
A
#
# COMPACT_ATOMS: atom_id res chain seq x y z
N MET A 1 -30.89 -25.04 59.23
CA MET A 1 -29.55 -24.62 59.68
C MET A 1 -29.03 -23.60 58.70
N ARG A 2 -28.71 -22.42 59.19
CA ARG A 2 -28.28 -21.26 58.43
C ARG A 2 -26.80 -21.40 58.08
N ALA A 3 -26.35 -20.85 56.94
CA ALA A 3 -25.04 -20.27 56.76
C ALA A 3 -25.07 -19.26 55.60
N ASP A 4 -25.13 -18.00 55.97
CA ASP A 4 -24.79 -16.85 55.15
C ASP A 4 -23.28 -16.84 54.84
N ALA A 5 -22.91 -16.59 53.61
CA ALA A 5 -21.55 -16.23 53.29
C ALA A 5 -21.56 -14.90 52.51
N GLY A 6 -21.19 -13.85 53.26
CA GLY A 6 -21.21 -12.46 52.83
C GLY A 6 -20.22 -12.15 51.68
N LEU A 7 -20.70 -11.42 50.69
CA LEU A 7 -19.88 -10.72 49.71
C LEU A 7 -19.23 -9.51 50.37
N LYS A 8 -17.90 -9.50 50.49
CA LYS A 8 -17.14 -8.30 50.80
C LYS A 8 -17.00 -7.43 49.58
N ALA A 9 -17.68 -6.32 49.55
CA ALA A 9 -17.44 -5.22 48.62
C ALA A 9 -16.09 -4.58 48.91
N ASN A 10 -15.19 -4.57 47.96
CA ASN A 10 -13.93 -3.83 48.01
C ASN A 10 -14.17 -2.39 47.55
N SER A 11 -14.37 -1.49 48.52
CA SER A 11 -14.48 -0.06 48.27
C SER A 11 -13.07 0.55 48.14
N SER A 12 -12.54 0.60 46.95
CA SER A 12 -11.35 1.39 46.64
C SER A 12 -11.81 2.83 46.39
N GLY A 13 -11.70 3.67 47.44
CA GLY A 13 -12.06 5.08 47.39
C GLY A 13 -11.03 5.88 46.59
N TYR A 14 -11.45 6.38 45.45
CA TYR A 14 -10.71 7.42 44.73
C TYR A 14 -11.02 8.76 45.36
N THR A 15 -10.00 9.40 45.91
CA THR A 15 -10.11 10.76 46.47
C THR A 15 -10.11 11.79 45.34
N ARG A 16 -10.96 12.81 45.47
CA ARG A 16 -11.18 13.92 44.51
C ARG A 16 -9.96 14.82 44.22
N ARG A 17 -8.76 14.41 44.60
CA ARG A 17 -7.56 15.26 44.54
C ARG A 17 -6.59 14.88 43.40
N GLU A 18 -6.85 13.82 42.62
CA GLU A 18 -5.96 13.39 41.54
C GLU A 18 -6.40 13.81 40.13
N LEU A 19 -7.39 14.70 40.01
CA LEU A 19 -7.92 15.18 38.73
C LEU A 19 -7.35 16.52 38.22
N LEU A 20 -6.19 16.93 38.70
CA LEU A 20 -5.53 18.18 38.24
C LEU A 20 -4.10 17.91 37.77
N GLY A 21 -3.96 16.98 36.84
CA GLY A 21 -2.72 16.71 36.12
C GLY A 21 -2.98 16.53 34.65
N ALA A 22 -3.82 17.37 34.02
CA ALA A 22 -3.96 17.40 32.58
C ALA A 22 -2.76 18.14 31.99
N SER A 23 -1.67 17.41 31.74
CA SER A 23 -0.65 17.88 30.84
C SER A 23 -1.28 17.99 29.45
N ALA A 24 -1.45 19.22 28.97
CA ALA A 24 -1.81 19.49 27.58
C ALA A 24 -0.72 18.93 26.66
N GLY A 25 -0.90 17.69 26.24
CA GLY A 25 -0.11 17.09 25.18
C GLY A 25 -0.40 17.87 23.91
N VAL A 26 0.59 18.65 23.45
CA VAL A 26 0.56 19.26 22.13
C VAL A 26 0.50 18.12 21.12
N VAL A 27 -0.69 17.85 20.58
CA VAL A 27 -0.85 16.98 19.42
C VAL A 27 -0.24 17.73 18.27
N SER A 28 1.04 17.44 18.00
CA SER A 28 1.71 17.91 16.80
C SER A 28 1.04 17.21 15.62
N LEU A 29 0.14 17.93 14.92
CA LEU A 29 -0.36 17.48 13.63
C LEU A 29 0.82 17.47 12.66
N VAL A 30 1.47 16.34 12.52
CA VAL A 30 2.37 16.11 11.41
C VAL A 30 1.51 16.04 10.16
N VAL A 31 1.41 17.14 9.44
CA VAL A 31 0.88 17.14 8.07
C VAL A 31 1.89 16.37 7.24
N ILE A 32 1.69 15.06 7.13
CA ILE A 32 2.46 14.22 6.21
C ILE A 32 2.02 14.66 4.83
N GLY A 33 2.90 15.37 4.13
CA GLY A 33 2.67 15.80 2.76
C GLY A 33 2.29 14.61 1.88
N CYS A 34 1.28 14.79 1.04
CA CYS A 34 0.70 13.80 0.13
C CYS A 34 1.63 13.44 -1.04
N ALA A 35 2.88 13.09 -0.78
CA ALA A 35 3.70 12.37 -1.74
C ALA A 35 3.44 10.87 -1.51
N GLY A 36 2.78 10.21 -2.45
CA GLY A 36 2.51 8.78 -2.38
C GLY A 36 3.81 8.01 -2.08
N LYS A 37 3.77 7.15 -1.06
CA LYS A 37 4.90 6.31 -0.67
C LYS A 37 4.67 4.90 -1.20
N LEU A 38 5.65 4.35 -1.90
CA LEU A 38 5.58 2.96 -2.33
C LEU A 38 5.63 2.02 -1.10
N PRO A 39 4.83 0.94 -1.08
CA PRO A 39 5.05 -0.18 -0.18
C PRO A 39 6.49 -0.72 -0.31
N PRO A 40 7.03 -1.41 0.70
CA PRO A 40 8.32 -2.09 0.59
C PRO A 40 8.35 -2.96 -0.67
N ALA A 41 9.47 -2.94 -1.38
CA ALA A 41 9.61 -3.72 -2.60
C ALA A 41 10.08 -5.15 -2.26
N HIS A 42 9.42 -6.14 -2.86
CA HIS A 42 9.86 -7.53 -2.87
C HIS A 42 10.82 -7.74 -4.03
N GLU A 43 11.99 -8.28 -3.73
CA GLU A 43 12.95 -8.61 -4.77
C GLU A 43 12.57 -9.92 -5.45
N VAL A 44 12.45 -9.89 -6.78
CA VAL A 44 12.06 -11.05 -7.57
C VAL A 44 12.98 -11.22 -8.77
N GLN A 45 13.21 -12.48 -9.15
CA GLN A 45 13.94 -12.83 -10.36
C GLN A 45 12.94 -12.99 -11.51
N ALA A 46 13.38 -12.63 -12.71
CA ALA A 46 12.67 -12.98 -13.93
C ALA A 46 13.40 -14.11 -14.63
N ASP A 47 12.70 -15.21 -14.88
CA ASP A 47 13.25 -16.33 -15.65
C ASP A 47 12.85 -16.18 -17.12
N GLY A 48 13.85 -15.99 -18.00
CA GLY A 48 13.59 -15.69 -19.40
C GLY A 48 12.67 -14.49 -19.65
N GLY A 49 12.69 -13.50 -18.73
CA GLY A 49 11.82 -12.31 -18.73
C GLY A 49 10.44 -12.56 -18.12
N GLU A 50 10.11 -13.76 -17.65
CA GLU A 50 8.87 -14.05 -16.96
C GLU A 50 9.03 -13.90 -15.44
N VAL A 51 8.13 -13.16 -14.81
CA VAL A 51 7.98 -13.05 -13.36
C VAL A 51 6.81 -13.91 -12.93
N ALA A 52 7.03 -14.76 -11.92
CA ALA A 52 6.00 -15.59 -11.30
C ALA A 52 5.91 -15.25 -9.81
N ILE A 53 4.71 -15.03 -9.30
CA ILE A 53 4.42 -14.68 -7.91
C ILE A 53 3.39 -15.66 -7.37
N ALA A 54 3.76 -16.47 -6.37
CA ALA A 54 2.78 -17.27 -5.66
C ALA A 54 1.90 -16.36 -4.80
N LEU A 55 0.58 -16.45 -4.93
CA LEU A 55 -0.36 -15.61 -4.16
C LEU A 55 -0.31 -15.91 -2.66
N ALA A 56 0.13 -17.10 -2.27
CA ALA A 56 0.39 -17.46 -0.88
C ALA A 56 1.51 -16.62 -0.25
N ASP A 57 2.47 -16.16 -1.06
CA ASP A 57 3.61 -15.33 -0.63
C ASP A 57 3.34 -13.82 -0.81
N ALA A 58 2.13 -13.45 -1.25
CA ALA A 58 1.71 -12.08 -1.54
C ALA A 58 0.45 -11.69 -0.73
N PRO A 59 0.52 -11.66 0.62
CA PRO A 59 -0.63 -11.35 1.46
C PRO A 59 -1.21 -9.95 1.19
N GLU A 60 -0.42 -9.02 0.67
CA GLU A 60 -0.86 -7.68 0.26
C GLU A 60 -1.91 -7.74 -0.85
N LEU A 61 -1.87 -8.79 -1.68
CA LEU A 61 -2.80 -9.01 -2.77
C LEU A 61 -4.01 -9.89 -2.38
N ALA A 62 -4.14 -10.26 -1.10
CA ALA A 62 -5.24 -11.13 -0.62
C ALA A 62 -6.62 -10.48 -0.75
N GLN A 63 -6.70 -9.15 -0.72
CA GLN A 63 -7.95 -8.40 -0.79
C GLN A 63 -8.01 -7.52 -2.05
N PRO A 64 -9.21 -7.29 -2.62
CA PRO A 64 -9.38 -6.31 -3.69
C PRO A 64 -8.84 -4.93 -3.28
N GLY A 65 -8.13 -4.29 -4.19
CA GLY A 65 -7.45 -3.02 -3.93
C GLY A 65 -6.08 -3.15 -3.29
N GLY A 66 -5.63 -4.36 -2.97
CA GLY A 66 -4.29 -4.61 -2.50
C GLY A 66 -3.22 -4.27 -3.54
N VAL A 67 -2.05 -3.87 -3.08
CA VAL A 67 -0.93 -3.51 -3.94
C VAL A 67 0.38 -4.09 -3.42
N MET A 68 1.23 -4.53 -4.33
CA MET A 68 2.55 -5.09 -4.05
C MET A 68 3.58 -4.42 -4.96
N THR A 69 4.68 -3.96 -4.40
CA THR A 69 5.80 -3.40 -5.17
C THR A 69 6.85 -4.47 -5.40
N LEU A 70 7.35 -4.58 -6.62
CA LEU A 70 8.39 -5.52 -7.00
C LEU A 70 9.63 -4.80 -7.50
N ALA A 71 10.79 -5.23 -7.03
CA ALA A 71 12.09 -4.93 -7.61
C ALA A 71 12.50 -6.14 -8.47
N VAL A 72 12.26 -6.06 -9.77
CA VAL A 72 12.54 -7.16 -10.70
C VAL A 72 13.98 -7.06 -11.18
N ALA A 73 14.74 -8.14 -11.05
CA ALA A 73 16.12 -8.20 -11.50
C ALA A 73 16.23 -7.85 -12.99
N GLY A 74 17.15 -6.96 -13.34
CA GLY A 74 17.34 -6.47 -14.70
C GLY A 74 16.39 -5.34 -15.13
N VAL A 75 15.34 -5.06 -14.38
CA VAL A 75 14.40 -3.95 -14.63
C VAL A 75 14.76 -2.75 -13.75
N LYS A 76 15.07 -1.60 -14.39
CA LYS A 76 15.58 -0.41 -13.69
C LYS A 76 14.57 0.29 -12.78
N LYS A 77 13.27 0.07 -13.00
CA LYS A 77 12.19 0.72 -12.28
C LYS A 77 11.33 -0.34 -11.60
N PRO A 78 10.77 -0.05 -10.41
CA PRO A 78 9.86 -0.97 -9.75
C PRO A 78 8.64 -1.26 -10.60
N VAL A 79 8.05 -2.42 -10.39
CA VAL A 79 6.73 -2.79 -10.92
C VAL A 79 5.74 -2.79 -9.76
N LEU A 80 4.60 -2.15 -9.93
CA LEU A 80 3.48 -2.24 -8.99
C LEU A 80 2.48 -3.26 -9.52
N VAL A 81 2.18 -4.26 -8.71
CA VAL A 81 1.05 -5.16 -8.95
C VAL A 81 -0.14 -4.65 -8.15
N VAL A 82 -1.26 -4.47 -8.82
CA VAL A 82 -2.53 -4.02 -8.22
C VAL A 82 -3.56 -5.12 -8.40
N ARG A 83 -4.26 -5.49 -7.32
CA ARG A 83 -5.45 -6.32 -7.42
C ARG A 83 -6.69 -5.44 -7.58
N ASP A 84 -7.44 -5.63 -8.66
CA ASP A 84 -8.70 -4.96 -8.92
C ASP A 84 -9.83 -6.00 -9.06
N GLY A 85 -10.62 -6.15 -7.98
CA GLY A 85 -11.58 -7.26 -7.89
C GLY A 85 -10.89 -8.62 -7.95
N ASP A 86 -11.18 -9.38 -9.00
CA ASP A 86 -10.57 -10.68 -9.30
C ASP A 86 -9.43 -10.59 -10.32
N ALA A 87 -9.20 -9.41 -10.88
CA ALA A 87 -8.14 -9.16 -11.86
C ALA A 87 -6.88 -8.60 -11.18
N TYR A 88 -5.77 -8.71 -11.91
CA TYR A 88 -4.49 -8.14 -11.50
C TYR A 88 -3.88 -7.34 -12.64
N GLU A 89 -3.26 -6.23 -12.31
CA GLU A 89 -2.51 -5.41 -13.24
C GLU A 89 -1.07 -5.24 -12.75
N ALA A 90 -0.12 -5.26 -13.65
CA ALA A 90 1.28 -4.97 -13.37
C ALA A 90 1.71 -3.72 -14.15
N LEU A 91 2.15 -2.69 -13.42
CA LEU A 91 2.48 -1.37 -13.95
C LEU A 91 3.96 -1.07 -13.74
N LEU A 92 4.68 -0.72 -14.79
CA LEU A 92 6.04 -0.20 -14.66
C LEU A 92 5.99 1.20 -14.05
N LEU A 93 6.59 1.40 -12.89
CA LEU A 93 6.62 2.69 -12.22
C LEU A 93 7.65 3.65 -12.85
N LYS A 94 7.45 3.94 -14.13
CA LYS A 94 8.25 4.89 -14.90
C LYS A 94 7.33 5.97 -15.48
N CYS A 95 7.30 7.13 -14.83
CA CYS A 95 6.49 8.26 -15.28
C CYS A 95 6.79 8.60 -16.74
N THR A 96 5.75 8.65 -17.55
CA THR A 96 5.85 8.88 -19.00
C THR A 96 6.19 10.32 -19.38
N HIS A 97 6.27 11.24 -18.40
CA HIS A 97 6.78 12.59 -18.63
C HIS A 97 8.32 12.58 -18.72
N MET A 98 9.03 12.20 -17.65
CA MET A 98 10.52 12.24 -17.60
C MET A 98 11.11 11.06 -16.81
N GLY A 99 10.42 9.93 -16.70
CA GLY A 99 10.98 8.70 -16.15
C GLY A 99 11.15 8.66 -14.62
N CYS A 100 10.63 9.64 -13.86
CA CYS A 100 10.60 9.57 -12.40
C CYS A 100 9.75 8.39 -11.93
N THR A 101 9.97 7.90 -10.72
CA THR A 101 9.16 6.83 -10.13
C THR A 101 7.97 7.43 -9.40
N PRO A 102 6.72 7.18 -9.85
CA PRO A 102 5.53 7.59 -9.11
C PRO A 102 5.39 6.81 -7.80
N GLY A 103 4.84 7.46 -6.76
CA GLY A 103 4.49 6.82 -5.50
C GLY A 103 3.01 6.46 -5.46
N TRP A 104 2.64 5.43 -4.68
CA TRP A 104 1.26 5.00 -4.49
C TRP A 104 0.56 5.84 -3.42
N ASN A 105 -0.58 6.41 -3.75
CA ASN A 105 -1.49 7.08 -2.83
C ASN A 105 -2.67 6.15 -2.53
N ALA A 106 -2.65 5.52 -1.37
CA ALA A 106 -3.66 4.53 -0.99
C ALA A 106 -5.06 5.15 -0.79
N THR A 107 -5.13 6.43 -0.36
CA THR A 107 -6.40 7.13 -0.12
C THR A 107 -7.13 7.42 -1.42
N GLU A 108 -6.40 7.89 -2.44
CA GLU A 108 -6.98 8.27 -3.73
C GLU A 108 -6.86 7.16 -4.78
N ARG A 109 -6.21 6.04 -4.41
CA ARG A 109 -5.89 4.92 -5.32
C ARG A 109 -5.24 5.41 -6.61
N SER A 110 -4.23 6.26 -6.46
CA SER A 110 -3.52 6.90 -7.56
C SER A 110 -2.02 6.73 -7.45
N LEU A 111 -1.34 6.91 -8.56
CA LEU A 111 0.10 6.96 -8.66
C LEU A 111 0.53 8.41 -8.89
N ASP A 112 1.19 9.00 -7.89
CA ASP A 112 1.53 10.42 -7.88
C ASP A 112 3.03 10.59 -8.14
N CYS A 113 3.39 11.27 -9.23
CA CYS A 113 4.76 11.51 -9.61
C CYS A 113 5.31 12.75 -8.90
N PRO A 114 6.33 12.61 -8.02
CA PRO A 114 6.81 13.73 -7.20
C PRO A 114 7.60 14.77 -7.98
N CYS A 115 8.14 14.44 -9.16
CA CYS A 115 9.01 15.34 -9.89
C CYS A 115 8.28 16.55 -10.49
N HIS A 116 7.14 16.31 -11.15
CA HIS A 116 6.40 17.36 -11.88
C HIS A 116 4.88 17.27 -11.68
N GLY A 117 4.40 16.47 -10.71
CA GLY A 117 3.00 16.41 -10.32
C GLY A 117 2.08 15.69 -11.29
N SER A 118 2.61 14.85 -12.20
CA SER A 118 1.76 13.94 -12.99
C SER A 118 1.08 12.94 -12.07
N ARG A 119 -0.18 12.61 -12.38
CA ARG A 119 -0.95 11.61 -11.63
C ARG A 119 -1.55 10.60 -12.59
N PHE A 120 -1.59 9.36 -12.12
CA PHE A 120 -2.18 8.24 -12.84
C PHE A 120 -3.15 7.51 -11.91
N ASP A 121 -4.17 6.89 -12.47
CA ASP A 121 -5.06 6.03 -11.70
C ASP A 121 -4.40 4.67 -11.35
N ALA A 122 -5.14 3.82 -10.68
CA ALA A 122 -4.69 2.46 -10.31
C ALA A 122 -4.42 1.57 -11.53
N HIS A 123 -4.91 1.96 -12.72
CA HIS A 123 -4.71 1.26 -13.99
C HIS A 123 -3.63 1.90 -14.86
N GLY A 124 -2.94 2.91 -14.34
CA GLY A 124 -1.88 3.61 -15.04
C GLY A 124 -2.36 4.65 -16.07
N ALA A 125 -3.67 4.93 -16.19
CA ALA A 125 -4.18 5.98 -17.06
C ALA A 125 -3.88 7.36 -16.48
N VAL A 126 -3.63 8.36 -17.34
CA VAL A 126 -3.30 9.72 -16.90
C VAL A 126 -4.53 10.42 -16.32
N LEU A 127 -4.45 10.81 -15.04
CA LEU A 127 -5.43 11.68 -14.39
C LEU A 127 -5.04 13.15 -14.48
N LYS A 128 -3.73 13.43 -14.41
CA LYS A 128 -3.18 14.79 -14.42
C LYS A 128 -1.81 14.81 -15.09
N GLY A 129 -1.63 15.78 -16.01
CA GLY A 129 -0.33 16.04 -16.65
C GLY A 129 0.74 16.60 -15.68
N PRO A 130 1.97 16.80 -16.18
CA PRO A 130 2.35 16.93 -17.60
C PRO A 130 2.54 15.62 -18.41
N ALA A 131 2.48 14.44 -17.80
CA ALA A 131 2.47 13.18 -18.55
C ALA A 131 1.28 13.15 -19.54
N LYS A 132 1.50 12.63 -20.76
CA LYS A 132 0.50 12.58 -21.83
C LYS A 132 0.11 11.16 -22.24
N ALA A 133 0.84 10.16 -21.77
CA ALA A 133 0.62 8.75 -22.05
C ALA A 133 0.47 7.95 -20.76
N PRO A 134 -0.30 6.85 -20.76
CA PRO A 134 -0.42 5.97 -19.60
C PRO A 134 0.93 5.35 -19.23
N LEU A 135 1.00 4.79 -18.02
CA LEU A 135 2.12 3.95 -17.61
C LEU A 135 2.15 2.65 -18.46
N GLU A 136 3.34 2.13 -18.62
CA GLU A 136 3.52 0.83 -19.27
C GLU A 136 2.91 -0.28 -18.42
N LYS A 137 2.13 -1.17 -19.06
CA LYS A 137 1.49 -2.31 -18.44
C LYS A 137 2.08 -3.61 -18.96
N PHE A 138 2.20 -4.57 -18.07
CA PHE A 138 2.49 -5.95 -18.40
C PHE A 138 1.21 -6.78 -18.32
N ALA A 139 0.94 -7.60 -19.33
CA ALA A 139 -0.22 -8.49 -19.31
C ALA A 139 -0.04 -9.56 -18.22
N VAL A 140 -0.93 -9.57 -17.23
CA VAL A 140 -0.92 -10.54 -16.13
C VAL A 140 -1.86 -11.69 -16.44
N THR A 141 -1.40 -12.90 -16.18
CA THR A 141 -2.22 -14.11 -16.15
C THR A 141 -2.24 -14.66 -14.72
N SER A 142 -3.37 -15.25 -14.32
CA SER A 142 -3.51 -15.91 -13.03
C SER A 142 -4.13 -17.30 -13.23
N ASP A 143 -3.57 -18.28 -12.53
CA ASP A 143 -4.17 -19.61 -12.42
C ASP A 143 -4.91 -19.82 -11.09
N GLY A 144 -5.11 -18.73 -10.31
CA GLY A 144 -5.74 -18.74 -8.99
C GLY A 144 -4.76 -18.97 -7.83
N SER A 145 -3.56 -19.45 -8.11
CA SER A 145 -2.48 -19.67 -7.13
C SER A 145 -1.23 -18.84 -7.43
N THR A 146 -1.00 -18.56 -8.70
CA THR A 146 0.21 -17.88 -9.19
C THR A 146 -0.15 -16.81 -10.21
N LEU A 147 0.43 -15.63 -10.06
CA LEU A 147 0.42 -14.58 -11.07
C LEU A 147 1.65 -14.70 -11.94
N ARG A 148 1.49 -14.51 -13.26
CA ARG A 148 2.61 -14.48 -14.22
C ARG A 148 2.46 -13.28 -15.15
N PHE A 149 3.57 -12.62 -15.41
CA PHE A 149 3.67 -11.58 -16.44
C PHE A 149 5.10 -11.52 -16.98
N ARG A 150 5.26 -10.92 -18.15
CA ARG A 150 6.58 -10.76 -18.77
C ARG A 150 7.03 -9.32 -18.72
N VAL A 151 8.27 -9.12 -18.27
CA VAL A 151 8.98 -7.85 -18.37
C VAL A 151 9.87 -7.88 -19.62
N ALA A 152 9.94 -6.74 -20.32
CA ALA A 152 10.74 -6.64 -21.57
C ALA A 152 12.22 -6.43 -21.24
#